data_96c8c1c2572472625b124db3e077f793
#
_entry.id   96c8c1c2572472625b124db3e077f793
#
_cell.length_a   1.000
_cell.length_b   1.000
_cell.length_c   1.000
_cell.angle_alpha   90.00
_cell.angle_beta   90.00
_cell.angle_gamma   90.00
#
_symmetry.space_group_name_H-M   'P 1'
#
loop_
_entity.id
_entity.type
_entity.pdbx_description
1 polymer ?
#
loop_
_entity_poly.entity_id
_entity_poly.type
_entity_poly.pdbx_seq_one_letter_code
_entity_poly.pdbx_strand_id
1 'polypeptide(L)'
;MSAVDQDAVVEFLTRCLACAGKVDTATTHISKLFLAGDRVFKLKRAVRFPYLDFSTPERRLAACEAEVALNRRTAPALYLGARRITNDPGGTLAFDGAGDLVDAVVEMRRFPEADLFDVMARDGRLEPSHVAELAQVIATFHASAEIYLDGGGTAAMATLVDMNEAALRSMGLLTVEGTEALTARFRSHLARHAPLLDARRTAGKVRRCHGDMTLRNICLFEGRPTPFDCIEFSETIATTDVLYDLAFILMDLWHRDRFDLANLLLNRYLDSADETDGIGLLPFLMALRAVIRAHVTAAQAADGTGDAAAEKTAEAQAYLVLAESLLTDKPVVVLAVGGFSGSGKSTVAVAVAPWIGAAPGARILSSDRIRKRLLGVDALTRLPASAYAPAVSRRVYEILRSEAARVLAVDHCAVADAVFDRPAEREGIEAVARDIDAGFLGVWLEAPAATLASRIEKRVGDPSDATAAVLKAQVANGCGALAWHRLQSDLPLDILRSTVLSLDGSVGVTGQPTARPPQAVPRSGQGRSRGARTGVR
;
A
#
# COMPACT_ATOMS: atom_id res chain seq x y z
N MET A 1 -19.34 26.96 24.39
CA MET A 1 -18.86 26.30 25.63
C MET A 1 -17.36 26.25 25.53
N SER A 2 -16.63 26.83 26.51
CA SER A 2 -15.17 26.88 26.54
C SER A 2 -14.60 25.45 26.50
N ALA A 3 -13.45 25.26 25.81
CA ALA A 3 -12.68 24.04 25.89
C ALA A 3 -12.47 23.71 27.37
N VAL A 4 -12.83 22.50 27.79
CA VAL A 4 -12.56 22.04 29.16
C VAL A 4 -11.05 22.03 29.29
N ASP A 5 -10.55 22.75 30.28
CA ASP A 5 -9.14 22.85 30.58
C ASP A 5 -8.58 21.45 30.92
N GLN A 6 -7.77 20.87 30.01
CA GLN A 6 -7.10 19.57 30.21
C GLN A 6 -5.75 19.72 30.92
N ASP A 7 -5.36 20.93 31.36
CA ASP A 7 -4.03 21.18 31.93
C ASP A 7 -3.79 20.34 33.20
N ALA A 8 -4.79 20.19 34.06
CA ALA A 8 -4.70 19.33 35.25
C ALA A 8 -4.46 17.84 34.88
N VAL A 9 -5.09 17.37 33.80
CA VAL A 9 -4.93 16.00 33.30
C VAL A 9 -3.52 15.82 32.71
N VAL A 10 -3.05 16.80 31.94
CA VAL A 10 -1.70 16.80 31.36
C VAL A 10 -0.64 16.81 32.46
N GLU A 11 -0.81 17.62 33.50
CA GLU A 11 0.08 17.67 34.66
C GLU A 11 0.07 16.34 35.43
N PHE A 12 -1.12 15.78 35.69
CA PHE A 12 -1.26 14.46 36.30
C PHE A 12 -0.51 13.38 35.52
N LEU A 13 -0.75 13.28 34.21
CA LEU A 13 -0.07 12.31 33.34
C LEU A 13 1.44 12.49 33.38
N THR A 14 1.93 13.73 33.22
CA THR A 14 3.35 14.04 33.24
C THR A 14 4.00 13.62 34.56
N ARG A 15 3.37 13.95 35.69
CA ARG A 15 3.91 13.62 37.03
C ARG A 15 3.84 12.11 37.32
N CYS A 16 2.68 11.48 37.05
CA CYS A 16 2.48 10.05 37.31
C CYS A 16 3.42 9.18 36.48
N LEU A 17 3.58 9.50 35.21
CA LEU A 17 4.40 8.72 34.30
C LEU A 17 5.91 8.97 34.48
N ALA A 18 6.30 10.10 35.09
CA ALA A 18 7.70 10.39 35.42
C ALA A 18 8.33 9.37 36.40
N CYS A 19 7.52 8.62 37.14
CA CYS A 19 8.01 7.51 37.97
C CYS A 19 8.67 6.38 37.15
N ALA A 20 8.31 6.25 35.86
CA ALA A 20 8.89 5.28 34.93
C ALA A 20 10.12 5.84 34.17
N GLY A 21 10.56 7.07 34.46
CA GLY A 21 11.68 7.75 33.82
C GLY A 21 11.26 9.01 33.07
N LYS A 22 12.10 9.41 32.09
CA LYS A 22 11.80 10.59 31.25
C LYS A 22 10.51 10.39 30.46
N VAL A 23 9.63 11.38 30.47
CA VAL A 23 8.40 11.43 29.66
C VAL A 23 8.65 12.38 28.48
N ASP A 24 8.67 11.83 27.27
CA ASP A 24 8.66 12.62 26.05
C ASP A 24 7.20 12.84 25.61
N THR A 25 6.89 13.97 24.95
CA THR A 25 5.52 14.26 24.50
C THR A 25 5.50 14.64 23.02
N ALA A 26 4.45 14.22 22.32
CA ALA A 26 4.14 14.66 20.98
C ALA A 26 2.66 15.09 20.90
N THR A 27 2.36 16.10 20.08
CA THR A 27 0.98 16.63 19.95
C THR A 27 0.56 16.59 18.48
N THR A 28 -0.64 16.09 18.26
CA THR A 28 -1.35 16.10 16.97
C THR A 28 -2.57 17.03 17.05
N HIS A 29 -3.33 17.17 15.97
CA HIS A 29 -4.58 17.98 15.99
C HIS A 29 -5.59 17.49 17.02
N ILE A 30 -5.70 16.17 17.22
CA ILE A 30 -6.77 15.54 18.02
C ILE A 30 -6.25 14.78 19.24
N SER A 31 -4.93 14.61 19.40
CA SER A 31 -4.36 13.82 20.49
C SER A 31 -3.05 14.41 21.01
N LYS A 32 -2.74 14.10 22.27
CA LYS A 32 -1.43 14.32 22.88
C LYS A 32 -0.88 12.98 23.36
N LEU A 33 0.33 12.65 22.94
CA LEU A 33 1.02 11.41 23.29
C LEU A 33 1.99 11.67 24.43
N PHE A 34 2.05 10.75 25.38
CA PHE A 34 3.03 10.69 26.47
C PHE A 34 3.79 9.38 26.33
N LEU A 35 5.08 9.47 26.07
CA LEU A 35 5.97 8.32 25.90
C LEU A 35 6.80 8.14 27.18
N ALA A 36 6.52 7.06 27.94
CA ALA A 36 7.09 6.80 29.26
C ALA A 36 7.60 5.35 29.33
N GLY A 37 8.90 5.13 29.37
CA GLY A 37 9.50 3.80 29.35
C GLY A 37 9.08 3.00 28.11
N ASP A 38 8.48 1.84 28.33
CA ASP A 38 7.96 0.92 27.30
C ASP A 38 6.47 1.15 26.93
N ARG A 39 5.89 2.27 27.41
CA ARG A 39 4.45 2.61 27.24
C ARG A 39 4.26 3.92 26.51
N VAL A 40 3.11 4.02 25.83
CA VAL A 40 2.57 5.26 25.25
C VAL A 40 1.15 5.44 25.78
N PHE A 41 0.85 6.64 26.25
CA PHE A 41 -0.49 7.05 26.67
C PHE A 41 -0.97 8.13 25.71
N LYS A 42 -2.04 7.84 24.96
CA LYS A 42 -2.63 8.74 23.97
C LYS A 42 -3.88 9.39 24.57
N LEU A 43 -3.77 10.68 24.91
CA LEU A 43 -4.84 11.51 25.40
C LEU A 43 -5.57 12.16 24.23
N LYS A 44 -6.88 11.96 24.11
CA LYS A 44 -7.71 12.70 23.14
C LYS A 44 -7.85 14.14 23.59
N ARG A 45 -7.60 15.11 22.69
CA ARG A 45 -7.75 16.54 23.00
C ARG A 45 -9.23 16.91 23.05
N ALA A 46 -9.61 17.82 23.97
CA ALA A 46 -10.97 18.34 24.10
C ALA A 46 -11.30 19.31 22.96
N VAL A 47 -11.35 18.81 21.72
CA VAL A 47 -11.63 19.59 20.50
C VAL A 47 -12.93 19.15 19.85
N ARG A 48 -13.50 20.06 19.04
CA ARG A 48 -14.68 19.78 18.22
C ARG A 48 -14.45 20.27 16.80
N PHE A 49 -14.52 19.34 15.84
CA PHE A 49 -14.46 19.58 14.41
C PHE A 49 -15.76 19.11 13.75
N PRO A 50 -16.06 19.46 12.51
CA PRO A 50 -17.29 19.02 11.81
C PRO A 50 -17.45 17.48 11.75
N TYR A 51 -16.34 16.73 11.78
CA TYR A 51 -16.27 15.27 11.68
C TYR A 51 -15.94 14.56 13.00
N LEU A 52 -15.72 15.31 14.10
CA LEU A 52 -15.20 14.79 15.36
C LEU A 52 -15.68 15.64 16.54
N ASP A 53 -16.15 14.99 17.60
CA ASP A 53 -16.52 15.69 18.84
C ASP A 53 -15.94 14.97 20.07
N PHE A 54 -14.85 15.51 20.62
CA PHE A 54 -14.19 15.08 21.85
C PHE A 54 -14.40 16.07 23.01
N SER A 55 -15.47 16.86 22.97
CA SER A 55 -15.70 17.96 23.90
C SER A 55 -15.99 17.53 25.35
N THR A 56 -16.48 16.30 25.58
CA THR A 56 -16.78 15.81 26.95
C THR A 56 -15.93 14.60 27.31
N PRO A 57 -15.67 14.35 28.62
CA PRO A 57 -14.93 13.17 29.09
C PRO A 57 -15.54 11.85 28.61
N GLU A 58 -16.87 11.72 28.60
CA GLU A 58 -17.57 10.50 28.19
C GLU A 58 -17.33 10.20 26.71
N ARG A 59 -17.36 11.25 25.87
CA ARG A 59 -17.06 11.11 24.43
C ARG A 59 -15.61 10.69 24.20
N ARG A 60 -14.68 11.25 24.97
CA ARG A 60 -13.27 10.85 24.88
C ARG A 60 -13.04 9.43 25.36
N LEU A 61 -13.72 9.00 26.43
CA LEU A 61 -13.68 7.61 26.89
C LEU A 61 -14.22 6.66 25.81
N ALA A 62 -15.40 6.93 25.28
CA ALA A 62 -15.99 6.14 24.21
C ALA A 62 -15.08 6.05 22.97
N ALA A 63 -14.42 7.16 22.59
CA ALA A 63 -13.45 7.18 21.50
C ALA A 63 -12.19 6.37 21.83
N CYS A 64 -11.67 6.38 23.06
CA CYS A 64 -10.56 5.55 23.47
C CYS A 64 -10.91 4.06 23.44
N GLU A 65 -12.09 3.69 23.90
CA GLU A 65 -12.59 2.31 23.86
C GLU A 65 -12.78 1.82 22.41
N ALA A 66 -13.36 2.65 21.55
CA ALA A 66 -13.52 2.38 20.13
C ALA A 66 -12.16 2.23 19.42
N GLU A 67 -11.18 3.11 19.71
CA GLU A 67 -9.83 3.01 19.17
C GLU A 67 -9.17 1.68 19.56
N VAL A 68 -9.25 1.29 20.82
CA VAL A 68 -8.70 0.01 21.28
C VAL A 68 -9.38 -1.18 20.59
N ALA A 69 -10.71 -1.18 20.52
CA ALA A 69 -11.47 -2.28 19.90
C ALA A 69 -11.14 -2.44 18.42
N LEU A 70 -11.09 -1.32 17.67
CA LEU A 70 -10.81 -1.33 16.24
C LEU A 70 -9.36 -1.74 15.93
N ASN A 71 -8.41 -1.21 16.68
CA ASN A 71 -6.99 -1.48 16.43
C ASN A 71 -6.53 -2.85 16.90
N ARG A 72 -7.20 -3.48 17.85
CA ARG A 72 -6.92 -4.88 18.23
C ARG A 72 -7.19 -5.88 17.10
N ARG A 73 -7.90 -5.51 16.06
CA ARG A 73 -8.09 -6.34 14.85
C ARG A 73 -6.78 -6.54 14.07
N THR A 74 -5.87 -5.55 14.10
CA THR A 74 -4.59 -5.56 13.38
C THR A 74 -3.38 -5.55 14.30
N ALA A 75 -3.51 -4.93 15.49
CA ALA A 75 -2.43 -4.69 16.45
C ALA A 75 -2.78 -5.13 17.88
N PRO A 76 -3.23 -6.38 18.14
CA PRO A 76 -3.71 -6.79 19.46
C PRO A 76 -2.62 -6.73 20.54
N ALA A 77 -1.35 -6.96 20.17
CA ALA A 77 -0.23 -6.88 21.10
C ALA A 77 0.23 -5.45 21.40
N LEU A 78 -0.13 -4.49 20.54
CA LEU A 78 0.26 -3.08 20.69
C LEU A 78 -0.72 -2.31 21.59
N TYR A 79 -2.05 -2.53 21.46
CA TYR A 79 -3.10 -1.82 22.20
C TYR A 79 -3.47 -2.56 23.48
N LEU A 80 -3.05 -2.03 24.64
CA LEU A 80 -3.27 -2.65 25.95
C LEU A 80 -4.69 -2.39 26.47
N GLY A 81 -5.18 -1.17 26.37
CA GLY A 81 -6.54 -0.82 26.78
C GLY A 81 -6.81 0.67 26.82
N ALA A 82 -8.07 1.02 27.10
CA ALA A 82 -8.44 2.36 27.49
C ALA A 82 -8.37 2.47 29.02
N ARG A 83 -7.80 3.57 29.53
CA ARG A 83 -7.70 3.86 30.97
C ARG A 83 -8.51 5.12 31.29
N ARG A 84 -9.34 5.03 32.29
CA ARG A 84 -10.10 6.18 32.82
C ARG A 84 -9.18 7.04 33.68
N ILE A 85 -9.36 8.34 33.64
CA ILE A 85 -8.79 9.29 34.60
C ILE A 85 -9.96 9.83 35.41
N THR A 86 -9.93 9.58 36.70
CA THR A 86 -11.03 9.92 37.64
C THR A 86 -10.55 10.89 38.70
N ASN A 87 -11.47 11.66 39.25
CA ASN A 87 -11.21 12.58 40.36
C ASN A 87 -11.85 12.01 41.63
N ASP A 88 -11.03 11.65 42.61
CA ASP A 88 -11.49 11.16 43.89
C ASP A 88 -12.15 12.28 44.72
N PRO A 89 -13.01 11.95 45.74
CA PRO A 89 -13.67 12.97 46.58
C PRO A 89 -12.73 13.97 47.24
N GLY A 90 -11.44 13.64 47.36
CA GLY A 90 -10.38 14.52 47.86
C GLY A 90 -9.76 15.42 46.79
N GLY A 91 -10.24 15.41 45.54
CA GLY A 91 -9.72 16.24 44.45
C GLY A 91 -8.45 15.71 43.78
N THR A 92 -8.06 14.46 44.05
CA THR A 92 -6.85 13.83 43.49
C THR A 92 -7.21 13.02 42.25
N LEU A 93 -6.49 13.25 41.15
CA LEU A 93 -6.63 12.45 39.92
C LEU A 93 -5.95 11.07 40.07
N ALA A 94 -6.64 10.03 39.61
CA ALA A 94 -6.15 8.66 39.62
C ALA A 94 -6.51 7.93 38.32
N PHE A 95 -5.70 6.93 37.93
CA PHE A 95 -6.09 5.97 36.90
C PHE A 95 -7.09 4.95 37.46
N ASP A 96 -8.19 4.78 36.74
CA ASP A 96 -9.24 3.79 37.01
C ASP A 96 -9.79 3.81 38.45
N GLY A 97 -9.75 4.97 39.11
CA GLY A 97 -10.30 5.18 40.46
C GLY A 97 -11.82 5.12 40.49
N ALA A 98 -12.40 5.13 41.70
CA ALA A 98 -13.83 5.07 41.91
C ALA A 98 -14.56 6.42 41.78
N GLY A 99 -13.81 7.55 41.65
CA GLY A 99 -14.34 8.90 41.53
C GLY A 99 -14.96 9.22 40.19
N ASP A 100 -15.37 10.47 40.01
CA ASP A 100 -15.99 10.96 38.78
C ASP A 100 -15.02 10.94 37.59
N LEU A 101 -15.52 10.60 36.40
CA LEU A 101 -14.75 10.60 35.17
C LEU A 101 -14.34 12.03 34.81
N VAL A 102 -13.03 12.25 34.59
CA VAL A 102 -12.45 13.53 34.15
C VAL A 102 -11.95 13.44 32.72
N ASP A 103 -11.30 12.32 32.40
CA ASP A 103 -10.75 12.09 31.06
C ASP A 103 -10.47 10.58 30.81
N ALA A 104 -9.92 10.26 29.63
CA ALA A 104 -9.46 8.92 29.31
C ALA A 104 -8.25 8.95 28.39
N VAL A 105 -7.44 7.88 28.44
CA VAL A 105 -6.29 7.67 27.56
C VAL A 105 -6.32 6.26 26.97
N VAL A 106 -5.75 6.10 25.78
CA VAL A 106 -5.39 4.79 25.25
C VAL A 106 -3.99 4.45 25.74
N GLU A 107 -3.83 3.30 26.39
CA GLU A 107 -2.54 2.75 26.79
C GLU A 107 -2.05 1.76 25.74
N MET A 108 -0.83 1.99 25.24
CA MET A 108 -0.20 1.19 24.20
C MET A 108 1.22 0.78 24.62
N ARG A 109 1.75 -0.28 24.01
CA ARG A 109 3.19 -0.56 24.05
C ARG A 109 3.95 0.42 23.16
N ARG A 110 5.14 0.80 23.58
CA ARG A 110 6.04 1.68 22.80
C ARG A 110 6.84 0.82 21.82
N PHE A 111 7.02 1.33 20.61
CA PHE A 111 7.95 0.81 19.62
C PHE A 111 8.92 1.92 19.17
N PRO A 112 10.10 1.60 18.63
CA PRO A 112 11.02 2.60 18.10
C PRO A 112 10.42 3.35 16.90
N GLU A 113 10.55 4.67 16.84
CA GLU A 113 10.12 5.48 15.70
C GLU A 113 10.79 5.03 14.39
N ALA A 114 12.04 4.55 14.49
CA ALA A 114 12.78 3.99 13.37
C ALA A 114 12.10 2.78 12.70
N ASP A 115 11.17 2.11 13.39
CA ASP A 115 10.43 0.95 12.91
C ASP A 115 9.09 1.32 12.25
N LEU A 116 8.77 2.63 12.14
CA LEU A 116 7.67 3.10 11.29
C LEU A 116 8.01 2.87 9.82
N PHE A 117 7.05 2.37 9.05
CA PHE A 117 7.28 2.05 7.63
C PHE A 117 7.58 3.27 6.78
N ASP A 118 7.05 4.44 7.11
CA ASP A 118 7.41 5.68 6.41
C ASP A 118 8.86 6.10 6.68
N VAL A 119 9.36 5.90 7.90
CA VAL A 119 10.77 6.11 8.26
C VAL A 119 11.65 5.06 7.59
N MET A 120 11.27 3.79 7.64
CA MET A 120 11.99 2.71 6.96
C MET A 120 12.06 2.91 5.44
N ALA A 121 10.98 3.40 4.83
CA ALA A 121 10.94 3.71 3.39
C ALA A 121 11.87 4.86 3.03
N ARG A 122 11.86 5.94 3.82
CA ARG A 122 12.75 7.09 3.65
C ARG A 122 14.22 6.71 3.79
N ASP A 123 14.53 5.85 4.76
CA ASP A 123 15.89 5.42 5.09
C ASP A 123 16.37 4.25 4.22
N GLY A 124 15.57 3.78 3.26
CA GLY A 124 15.89 2.64 2.37
C GLY A 124 15.91 1.28 3.07
N ARG A 125 15.31 1.15 4.26
CA ARG A 125 15.26 -0.08 5.07
C ARG A 125 13.97 -0.89 4.88
N LEU A 126 12.98 -0.35 4.15
CA LEU A 126 11.75 -1.08 3.86
C LEU A 126 12.01 -2.11 2.76
N GLU A 127 12.11 -3.36 3.16
CA GLU A 127 12.43 -4.48 2.27
C GLU A 127 11.19 -5.11 1.62
N PRO A 128 11.35 -5.79 0.46
CA PRO A 128 10.26 -6.51 -0.19
C PRO A 128 9.61 -7.59 0.69
N SER A 129 10.35 -8.20 1.63
CA SER A 129 9.84 -9.18 2.59
C SER A 129 8.79 -8.57 3.52
N HIS A 130 9.06 -7.37 4.07
CA HIS A 130 8.12 -6.65 4.92
C HIS A 130 6.82 -6.33 4.17
N VAL A 131 6.92 -5.91 2.92
CA VAL A 131 5.76 -5.55 2.09
C VAL A 131 4.95 -6.79 1.68
N ALA A 132 5.62 -7.91 1.40
CA ALA A 132 4.94 -9.16 1.08
C ALA A 132 4.17 -9.71 2.30
N GLU A 133 4.72 -9.63 3.50
CA GLU A 133 4.03 -10.01 4.73
C GLU A 133 2.88 -9.04 5.05
N LEU A 134 3.09 -7.73 4.89
CA LEU A 134 2.05 -6.73 5.07
C LEU A 134 0.84 -6.99 4.17
N ALA A 135 1.05 -7.38 2.91
CA ALA A 135 -0.03 -7.72 2.00
C ALA A 135 -0.90 -8.88 2.53
N GLN A 136 -0.30 -9.88 3.18
CA GLN A 136 -1.03 -10.97 3.84
C GLN A 136 -1.82 -10.47 5.05
N VAL A 137 -1.21 -9.60 5.87
CA VAL A 137 -1.88 -8.98 7.02
C VAL A 137 -3.12 -8.20 6.57
N ILE A 138 -2.99 -7.36 5.52
CA ILE A 138 -4.10 -6.58 4.98
C ILE A 138 -5.18 -7.50 4.38
N ALA A 139 -4.81 -8.53 3.61
CA ALA A 139 -5.77 -9.46 3.02
C ALA A 139 -6.58 -10.21 4.10
N THR A 140 -5.90 -10.67 5.16
CA THR A 140 -6.55 -11.35 6.30
C THR A 140 -7.48 -10.40 7.05
N PHE A 141 -7.02 -9.16 7.30
CA PHE A 141 -7.81 -8.12 7.95
C PHE A 141 -9.06 -7.80 7.15
N HIS A 142 -8.94 -7.54 5.84
CA HIS A 142 -10.07 -7.26 4.97
C HIS A 142 -11.05 -8.43 4.91
N ALA A 143 -10.56 -9.68 4.84
CA ALA A 143 -11.40 -10.87 4.81
C ALA A 143 -12.24 -11.04 6.09
N SER A 144 -11.70 -10.66 7.25
CA SER A 144 -12.36 -10.76 8.56
C SER A 144 -13.18 -9.53 8.95
N ALA A 145 -13.04 -8.41 8.21
CA ALA A 145 -13.74 -7.17 8.52
C ALA A 145 -15.24 -7.29 8.30
N GLU A 146 -16.02 -6.63 9.17
CA GLU A 146 -17.48 -6.59 9.13
C GLU A 146 -17.98 -6.04 7.78
N ILE A 147 -18.97 -6.72 7.21
CA ILE A 147 -19.57 -6.38 5.91
C ILE A 147 -20.73 -5.42 6.12
N TYR A 148 -20.76 -4.36 5.29
CA TYR A 148 -21.84 -3.39 5.24
C TYR A 148 -22.47 -3.41 3.84
N LEU A 149 -23.78 -3.65 3.78
CA LEU A 149 -24.56 -3.63 2.54
C LEU A 149 -25.26 -2.28 2.32
N ASP A 150 -25.46 -1.55 3.40
CA ASP A 150 -26.09 -0.22 3.40
C ASP A 150 -24.98 0.85 3.35
N GLY A 151 -24.93 1.62 2.27
CA GLY A 151 -23.89 2.62 2.04
C GLY A 151 -22.74 2.12 1.14
N GLY A 152 -21.73 2.97 0.91
CA GLY A 152 -20.65 2.66 -0.04
C GLY A 152 -21.07 2.83 -1.51
N GLY A 153 -20.37 2.12 -2.41
CA GLY A 153 -20.64 2.15 -3.84
C GLY A 153 -20.46 3.53 -4.47
N THR A 154 -21.19 3.77 -5.56
CA THR A 154 -21.13 5.01 -6.34
C THR A 154 -21.46 6.25 -5.50
N ALA A 155 -22.47 6.18 -4.64
CA ALA A 155 -22.91 7.32 -3.84
C ALA A 155 -21.85 7.81 -2.85
N ALA A 156 -21.15 6.89 -2.18
CA ALA A 156 -20.06 7.25 -1.27
C ALA A 156 -18.87 7.87 -2.02
N MET A 157 -18.51 7.35 -3.20
CA MET A 157 -17.45 7.91 -4.02
C MET A 157 -17.83 9.29 -4.57
N ALA A 158 -19.10 9.53 -4.92
CA ALA A 158 -19.59 10.86 -5.31
C ALA A 158 -19.43 11.87 -4.18
N THR A 159 -19.83 11.51 -2.97
CA THR A 159 -19.64 12.35 -1.77
C THR A 159 -18.17 12.69 -1.55
N LEU A 160 -17.25 11.74 -1.73
CA LEU A 160 -15.81 11.99 -1.62
C LEU A 160 -15.29 12.95 -2.71
N VAL A 161 -15.78 12.84 -3.94
CA VAL A 161 -15.43 13.79 -5.01
C VAL A 161 -15.89 15.19 -4.66
N ASP A 162 -17.12 15.36 -4.17
CA ASP A 162 -17.66 16.67 -3.79
C ASP A 162 -16.92 17.26 -2.57
N MET A 163 -16.58 16.45 -1.58
CA MET A 163 -15.75 16.87 -0.44
C MET A 163 -14.35 17.32 -0.88
N ASN A 164 -13.73 16.58 -1.78
CA ASN A 164 -12.42 16.94 -2.33
C ASN A 164 -12.48 18.25 -3.13
N GLU A 165 -13.51 18.45 -3.95
CA GLU A 165 -13.73 19.72 -4.67
C GLU A 165 -13.85 20.90 -3.71
N ALA A 166 -14.70 20.76 -2.67
CA ALA A 166 -14.90 21.81 -1.67
C ALA A 166 -13.59 22.13 -0.92
N ALA A 167 -12.79 21.11 -0.56
CA ALA A 167 -11.51 21.29 0.10
C ALA A 167 -10.49 22.00 -0.82
N LEU A 168 -10.37 21.60 -2.08
CA LEU A 168 -9.48 22.25 -3.04
C LEU A 168 -9.82 23.71 -3.26
N ARG A 169 -11.12 24.05 -3.39
CA ARG A 169 -11.60 25.44 -3.51
C ARG A 169 -11.26 26.27 -2.27
N SER A 170 -11.46 25.71 -1.07
CA SER A 170 -11.23 26.43 0.18
C SER A 170 -9.75 26.73 0.44
N MET A 171 -8.85 25.88 -0.03
CA MET A 171 -7.41 25.99 0.23
C MET A 171 -6.65 26.74 -0.88
N GLY A 172 -7.27 27.00 -2.03
CA GLY A 172 -6.64 27.70 -3.14
C GLY A 172 -5.39 26.99 -3.71
N LEU A 173 -5.35 25.67 -3.63
CA LEU A 173 -4.24 24.85 -4.14
C LEU A 173 -4.16 24.84 -5.67
N LEU A 174 -5.29 25.02 -6.33
CA LEU A 174 -5.45 25.15 -7.77
C LEU A 174 -6.23 26.41 -8.08
N THR A 175 -6.15 26.89 -9.33
CA THR A 175 -7.10 27.90 -9.82
C THR A 175 -8.52 27.34 -9.84
N VAL A 176 -9.52 28.20 -9.99
CA VAL A 176 -10.92 27.76 -10.11
C VAL A 176 -11.08 26.81 -11.30
N GLU A 177 -10.53 27.19 -12.45
CA GLU A 177 -10.57 26.39 -13.67
C GLU A 177 -9.84 25.05 -13.51
N GLY A 178 -8.68 25.04 -12.82
CA GLY A 178 -7.92 23.82 -12.50
C GLY A 178 -8.71 22.86 -11.60
N THR A 179 -9.39 23.41 -10.58
CA THR A 179 -10.25 22.62 -9.68
C THR A 179 -11.43 22.03 -10.44
N GLU A 180 -12.09 22.81 -11.29
CA GLU A 180 -13.22 22.36 -12.13
C GLU A 180 -12.79 21.27 -13.12
N ALA A 181 -11.65 21.44 -13.77
CA ALA A 181 -11.11 20.47 -14.73
C ALA A 181 -10.76 19.14 -14.03
N LEU A 182 -10.09 19.17 -12.88
CA LEU A 182 -9.77 17.97 -12.12
C LEU A 182 -11.04 17.28 -11.60
N THR A 183 -12.00 18.03 -11.07
CA THR A 183 -13.28 17.49 -10.60
C THR A 183 -14.09 16.87 -11.75
N ALA A 184 -14.11 17.48 -12.92
CA ALA A 184 -14.79 16.91 -14.10
C ALA A 184 -14.17 15.56 -14.51
N ARG A 185 -12.84 15.42 -14.44
CA ARG A 185 -12.16 14.13 -14.66
C ARG A 185 -12.58 13.09 -13.62
N PHE A 186 -12.61 13.43 -12.33
CA PHE A 186 -13.10 12.52 -11.29
C PHE A 186 -14.53 12.09 -11.54
N ARG A 187 -15.43 13.00 -11.89
CA ARG A 187 -16.83 12.67 -12.20
C ARG A 187 -16.97 11.76 -13.43
N SER A 188 -16.13 11.96 -14.46
CA SER A 188 -16.07 11.09 -15.64
C SER A 188 -15.63 9.67 -15.29
N HIS A 189 -14.56 9.52 -14.49
CA HIS A 189 -14.11 8.20 -14.00
C HIS A 189 -15.17 7.55 -13.10
N LEU A 190 -15.79 8.32 -12.21
CA LEU A 190 -16.85 7.82 -11.35
C LEU A 190 -18.02 7.27 -12.17
N ALA A 191 -18.47 8.00 -13.20
CA ALA A 191 -19.56 7.55 -14.08
C ALA A 191 -19.19 6.25 -14.81
N ARG A 192 -17.95 6.13 -15.31
CA ARG A 192 -17.45 4.89 -15.96
C ARG A 192 -17.45 3.71 -14.98
N HIS A 193 -17.03 3.93 -13.74
CA HIS A 193 -16.87 2.87 -12.74
C HIS A 193 -18.12 2.60 -11.89
N ALA A 194 -19.17 3.39 -12.02
CA ALA A 194 -20.37 3.30 -11.19
C ALA A 194 -20.98 1.88 -11.14
N PRO A 195 -21.18 1.16 -12.28
CA PRO A 195 -21.75 -0.19 -12.23
C PRO A 195 -20.90 -1.17 -11.42
N LEU A 196 -19.56 -1.06 -11.53
CA LEU A 196 -18.63 -1.93 -10.81
C LEU A 196 -18.61 -1.61 -9.31
N LEU A 197 -18.61 -0.33 -8.93
CA LEU A 197 -18.66 0.10 -7.53
C LEU A 197 -19.93 -0.42 -6.84
N ASP A 198 -21.08 -0.35 -7.50
CA ASP A 198 -22.35 -0.82 -6.95
C ASP A 198 -22.45 -2.36 -6.93
N ALA A 199 -21.89 -3.05 -7.93
CA ALA A 199 -21.77 -4.50 -7.92
C ALA A 199 -20.88 -4.98 -6.77
N ARG A 200 -19.75 -4.32 -6.51
CA ARG A 200 -18.85 -4.62 -5.40
C ARG A 200 -19.52 -4.40 -4.05
N ARG A 201 -20.28 -3.31 -3.88
CA ARG A 201 -21.09 -3.08 -2.68
C ARG A 201 -22.04 -4.25 -2.43
N THR A 202 -22.79 -4.65 -3.46
CA THR A 202 -23.74 -5.77 -3.37
C THR A 202 -23.04 -7.10 -3.07
N ALA A 203 -21.80 -7.29 -3.54
CA ALA A 203 -20.97 -8.46 -3.25
C ALA A 203 -20.29 -8.43 -1.86
N GLY A 204 -20.61 -7.46 -1.00
CA GLY A 204 -20.07 -7.37 0.36
C GLY A 204 -18.58 -6.95 0.42
N LYS A 205 -18.13 -6.18 -0.58
CA LYS A 205 -16.76 -5.62 -0.62
C LYS A 205 -16.63 -4.32 0.17
N VAL A 206 -17.75 -3.71 0.59
CA VAL A 206 -17.78 -2.59 1.53
C VAL A 206 -17.73 -3.14 2.94
N ARG A 207 -16.70 -2.75 3.70
CA ARG A 207 -16.39 -3.32 5.01
C ARG A 207 -15.90 -2.26 5.98
N ARG A 208 -15.91 -2.59 7.28
CA ARG A 208 -15.30 -1.76 8.32
C ARG A 208 -13.76 -1.86 8.23
N CYS A 209 -13.17 -1.04 7.38
CA CYS A 209 -11.74 -1.03 7.08
C CYS A 209 -10.90 -0.26 8.11
N HIS A 210 -9.65 -0.01 7.79
CA HIS A 210 -8.72 0.82 8.57
C HIS A 210 -9.04 2.31 8.41
N GLY A 211 -9.29 2.74 7.18
CA GLY A 211 -9.65 4.11 6.82
C GLY A 211 -8.46 5.04 6.54
N ASP A 212 -7.32 4.83 7.23
CA ASP A 212 -6.08 5.62 7.04
C ASP A 212 -4.84 4.71 6.91
N MET A 213 -4.91 3.73 6.00
CA MET A 213 -3.86 2.75 5.75
C MET A 213 -2.68 3.37 4.98
N THR A 214 -1.81 4.10 5.67
CA THR A 214 -0.59 4.73 5.11
C THR A 214 0.65 4.17 5.79
N LEU A 215 1.83 4.36 5.20
CA LEU A 215 3.10 3.87 5.78
C LEU A 215 3.38 4.44 7.18
N ARG A 216 2.90 5.63 7.49
CA ARG A 216 3.02 6.24 8.82
C ARG A 216 2.19 5.54 9.91
N ASN A 217 1.17 4.79 9.51
CA ASN A 217 0.27 4.05 10.39
C ASN A 217 0.57 2.54 10.35
N ILE A 218 1.81 2.17 9.99
CA ILE A 218 2.30 0.79 10.01
C ILE A 218 3.67 0.79 10.68
N CYS A 219 3.88 -0.11 11.63
CA CYS A 219 5.17 -0.31 12.26
C CYS A 219 5.64 -1.77 12.16
N LEU A 220 6.94 -1.99 12.27
CA LEU A 220 7.52 -3.32 12.46
C LEU A 220 7.50 -3.63 13.97
N PHE A 221 6.43 -4.23 14.45
CA PHE A 221 6.26 -4.55 15.86
C PHE A 221 6.59 -6.01 16.12
N GLU A 222 7.58 -6.27 16.99
CA GLU A 222 8.10 -7.63 17.26
C GLU A 222 8.49 -8.39 15.98
N GLY A 223 9.06 -7.67 14.99
CA GLY A 223 9.49 -8.22 13.71
C GLY A 223 8.36 -8.45 12.70
N ARG A 224 7.12 -8.01 12.97
CA ARG A 224 5.96 -8.19 12.09
C ARG A 224 5.35 -6.85 11.65
N PRO A 225 5.00 -6.70 10.37
CA PRO A 225 4.24 -5.54 9.89
C PRO A 225 2.89 -5.44 10.62
N THR A 226 2.69 -4.32 11.31
CA THR A 226 1.53 -4.12 12.19
C THR A 226 0.86 -2.80 11.86
N PRO A 227 -0.28 -2.80 11.12
CA PRO A 227 -1.12 -1.62 10.93
C PRO A 227 -1.76 -1.21 12.25
N PHE A 228 -1.75 0.10 12.55
CA PHE A 228 -2.32 0.70 13.76
C PHE A 228 -2.91 2.08 13.46
N ASP A 229 -3.59 2.69 14.41
CA ASP A 229 -4.25 4.00 14.28
C ASP A 229 -5.39 4.00 13.24
N CYS A 230 -6.25 2.94 13.28
CA CYS A 230 -7.50 2.89 12.51
C CYS A 230 -8.40 4.06 12.88
N ILE A 231 -9.17 4.58 11.93
CA ILE A 231 -10.15 5.65 12.18
C ILE A 231 -11.27 5.13 13.09
N GLU A 232 -11.34 5.69 14.31
CA GLU A 232 -12.36 5.39 15.32
C GLU A 232 -13.49 6.40 15.37
N PHE A 233 -13.22 7.65 14.99
CA PHE A 233 -14.13 8.78 15.20
C PHE A 233 -15.22 8.90 14.12
N SER A 234 -15.13 8.16 13.03
CA SER A 234 -16.13 8.18 11.96
C SER A 234 -16.32 6.81 11.33
N GLU A 235 -17.44 6.19 11.63
CA GLU A 235 -17.83 4.92 11.02
C GLU A 235 -17.99 5.06 9.49
N THR A 236 -18.59 6.16 9.05
CA THR A 236 -18.82 6.43 7.62
C THR A 236 -17.53 6.51 6.82
N ILE A 237 -16.46 7.12 7.37
CA ILE A 237 -15.17 7.25 6.68
C ILE A 237 -14.44 5.89 6.60
N ALA A 238 -14.53 5.10 7.66
CA ALA A 238 -13.83 3.82 7.73
C ALA A 238 -14.63 2.63 7.18
N THR A 239 -15.94 2.82 6.87
CA THR A 239 -16.77 1.82 6.19
C THR A 239 -16.71 2.07 4.69
N THR A 240 -15.87 1.32 4.00
CA THR A 240 -15.54 1.57 2.59
C THR A 240 -15.19 0.29 1.84
N ASP A 241 -15.08 0.38 0.51
CA ASP A 241 -14.58 -0.72 -0.31
C ASP A 241 -13.14 -1.09 0.10
N VAL A 242 -12.85 -2.38 0.26
CA VAL A 242 -11.53 -2.89 0.64
C VAL A 242 -10.43 -2.43 -0.32
N LEU A 243 -10.73 -2.21 -1.61
CA LEU A 243 -9.77 -1.65 -2.56
C LEU A 243 -9.53 -0.16 -2.36
N TYR A 244 -10.50 0.59 -1.84
CA TYR A 244 -10.28 2.00 -1.47
C TYR A 244 -9.41 2.14 -0.22
N ASP A 245 -9.50 1.19 0.72
CA ASP A 245 -8.58 1.12 1.86
C ASP A 245 -7.16 0.76 1.39
N LEU A 246 -7.02 -0.28 0.56
CA LEU A 246 -5.76 -0.70 -0.05
C LEU A 246 -5.13 0.42 -0.91
N ALA A 247 -5.94 1.18 -1.64
CA ALA A 247 -5.48 2.27 -2.51
C ALA A 247 -4.66 3.33 -1.75
N PHE A 248 -4.88 3.50 -0.45
CA PHE A 248 -4.15 4.50 0.33
C PHE A 248 -2.66 4.15 0.47
N ILE A 249 -2.35 2.93 0.85
CA ILE A 249 -0.95 2.51 0.96
C ILE A 249 -0.29 2.35 -0.41
N LEU A 250 -1.04 1.90 -1.43
CA LEU A 250 -0.53 1.85 -2.80
C LEU A 250 -0.16 3.24 -3.31
N MET A 251 -1.02 4.23 -3.06
CA MET A 251 -0.78 5.63 -3.40
C MET A 251 0.42 6.21 -2.64
N ASP A 252 0.56 5.91 -1.34
CA ASP A 252 1.66 6.42 -0.51
C ASP A 252 3.03 5.85 -0.97
N LEU A 253 3.09 4.54 -1.27
CA LEU A 253 4.27 3.92 -1.89
C LEU A 253 4.57 4.53 -3.27
N TRP A 254 3.53 4.75 -4.09
CA TRP A 254 3.68 5.34 -5.43
C TRP A 254 4.18 6.77 -5.39
N HIS A 255 3.66 7.58 -4.47
CA HIS A 255 4.11 8.97 -4.23
C HIS A 255 5.58 9.05 -3.80
N ARG A 256 6.10 8.01 -3.15
CA ARG A 256 7.50 7.90 -2.71
C ARG A 256 8.43 7.25 -3.74
N ASP A 257 7.98 7.12 -4.99
CA ASP A 257 8.71 6.47 -6.09
C ASP A 257 9.07 4.99 -5.82
N ARG A 258 8.36 4.34 -4.86
CA ARG A 258 8.51 2.91 -4.58
C ARG A 258 7.50 2.10 -5.38
N PHE A 259 7.56 2.26 -6.72
CA PHE A 259 6.70 1.56 -7.69
C PHE A 259 6.85 0.04 -7.59
N ASP A 260 8.08 -0.42 -7.34
CA ASP A 260 8.42 -1.81 -7.09
C ASP A 260 7.64 -2.40 -5.91
N LEU A 261 7.61 -1.70 -4.78
CA LEU A 261 6.92 -2.15 -3.57
C LEU A 261 5.40 -2.02 -3.69
N ALA A 262 4.89 -0.98 -4.37
CA ALA A 262 3.46 -0.84 -4.62
C ALA A 262 2.92 -1.99 -5.48
N ASN A 263 3.61 -2.33 -6.57
CA ASN A 263 3.24 -3.47 -7.41
C ASN A 263 3.40 -4.82 -6.68
N LEU A 264 4.44 -4.98 -5.87
CA LEU A 264 4.62 -6.17 -5.04
C LEU A 264 3.46 -6.34 -4.05
N LEU A 265 3.09 -5.26 -3.33
CA LEU A 265 1.98 -5.27 -2.38
C LEU A 265 0.67 -5.68 -3.07
N LEU A 266 0.34 -5.05 -4.21
CA LEU A 266 -0.84 -5.41 -5.00
C LEU A 266 -0.83 -6.90 -5.35
N ASN A 267 0.26 -7.39 -5.93
CA ASN A 267 0.34 -8.76 -6.40
C ASN A 267 0.25 -9.79 -5.26
N ARG A 268 0.87 -9.51 -4.09
CA ARG A 268 0.78 -10.40 -2.92
C ARG A 268 -0.60 -10.35 -2.27
N TYR A 269 -1.24 -9.18 -2.24
CA TYR A 269 -2.63 -9.05 -1.79
C TYR A 269 -3.58 -9.87 -2.67
N LEU A 270 -3.48 -9.75 -4.00
CA LEU A 270 -4.30 -10.49 -4.96
C LEU A 270 -4.01 -12.01 -5.00
N ASP A 271 -2.83 -12.45 -4.57
CA ASP A 271 -2.56 -13.88 -4.40
C ASP A 271 -3.39 -14.51 -3.27
N SER A 272 -3.89 -13.70 -2.32
CA SER A 272 -4.62 -14.13 -1.12
C SER A 272 -6.08 -13.66 -1.09
N ALA A 273 -6.43 -12.60 -1.82
CA ALA A 273 -7.76 -12.00 -1.87
C ALA A 273 -8.33 -12.08 -3.29
N ASP A 274 -9.60 -12.51 -3.43
CA ASP A 274 -10.29 -12.52 -4.72
C ASP A 274 -10.85 -11.11 -5.02
N GLU A 275 -9.96 -10.22 -5.45
CA GLU A 275 -10.27 -8.82 -5.77
C GLU A 275 -9.88 -8.45 -7.21
N THR A 276 -9.55 -9.44 -8.04
CA THR A 276 -9.12 -9.24 -9.44
C THR A 276 -10.12 -8.42 -10.26
N ASP A 277 -11.42 -8.64 -10.03
CA ASP A 277 -12.48 -7.95 -10.79
C ASP A 277 -12.61 -6.46 -10.46
N GLY A 278 -11.98 -5.99 -9.38
CA GLY A 278 -12.00 -4.58 -8.96
C GLY A 278 -10.73 -3.81 -9.24
N ILE A 279 -9.65 -4.43 -9.73
CA ILE A 279 -8.34 -3.77 -9.82
C ILE A 279 -8.30 -2.60 -10.80
N GLY A 280 -9.17 -2.58 -11.80
CA GLY A 280 -9.32 -1.44 -12.71
C GLY A 280 -9.78 -0.15 -12.01
N LEU A 281 -10.36 -0.24 -10.79
CA LEU A 281 -10.71 0.92 -9.97
C LEU A 281 -9.49 1.58 -9.32
N LEU A 282 -8.38 0.87 -9.15
CA LEU A 282 -7.26 1.33 -8.31
C LEU A 282 -6.69 2.68 -8.73
N PRO A 283 -6.47 3.00 -10.01
CA PRO A 283 -5.98 4.33 -10.40
C PRO A 283 -6.89 5.46 -9.93
N PHE A 284 -8.21 5.31 -10.12
CA PHE A 284 -9.21 6.27 -9.65
C PHE A 284 -9.24 6.38 -8.12
N LEU A 285 -9.20 5.25 -7.40
CA LEU A 285 -9.22 5.22 -5.94
C LEU A 285 -7.93 5.80 -5.34
N MET A 286 -6.77 5.51 -5.94
CA MET A 286 -5.49 6.13 -5.56
C MET A 286 -5.49 7.64 -5.81
N ALA A 287 -6.08 8.10 -6.92
CA ALA A 287 -6.20 9.53 -7.21
C ALA A 287 -7.06 10.26 -6.17
N LEU A 288 -8.19 9.67 -5.73
CA LEU A 288 -9.01 10.23 -4.64
C LEU A 288 -8.19 10.37 -3.34
N ARG A 289 -7.41 9.34 -2.98
CA ARG A 289 -6.54 9.37 -1.80
C ARG A 289 -5.41 10.41 -1.94
N ALA A 290 -4.86 10.59 -3.14
CA ALA A 290 -3.85 11.62 -3.39
C ALA A 290 -4.41 13.04 -3.17
N VAL A 291 -5.64 13.34 -3.62
CA VAL A 291 -6.28 14.64 -3.36
C VAL A 291 -6.54 14.86 -1.86
N ILE A 292 -6.99 13.83 -1.13
CA ILE A 292 -7.11 13.92 0.32
C ILE A 292 -5.77 14.27 0.96
N ARG A 293 -4.68 13.61 0.56
CA ARG A 293 -3.35 13.94 1.06
C ARG A 293 -2.93 15.36 0.70
N ALA A 294 -3.26 15.83 -0.51
CA ALA A 294 -2.94 17.19 -0.93
C ALA A 294 -3.55 18.24 0.01
N HIS A 295 -4.87 18.17 0.26
CA HIS A 295 -5.52 19.17 1.10
C HIS A 295 -5.17 19.03 2.59
N VAL A 296 -4.97 17.81 3.12
CA VAL A 296 -4.51 17.60 4.51
C VAL A 296 -3.09 18.16 4.70
N THR A 297 -2.20 17.93 3.73
CA THR A 297 -0.82 18.45 3.76
C THR A 297 -0.79 19.97 3.64
N ALA A 298 -1.67 20.55 2.80
CA ALA A 298 -1.79 22.00 2.67
C ALA A 298 -2.34 22.65 3.96
N ALA A 299 -3.28 22.03 4.65
CA ALA A 299 -3.74 22.50 5.95
C ALA A 299 -2.59 22.55 6.98
N GLN A 300 -1.73 21.53 7.00
CA GLN A 300 -0.54 21.52 7.84
C GLN A 300 0.48 22.61 7.46
N ALA A 301 0.58 22.95 6.17
CA ALA A 301 1.42 24.05 5.70
C ALA A 301 0.90 25.41 6.19
N ALA A 302 -0.42 25.60 6.24
CA ALA A 302 -1.04 26.85 6.71
C ALA A 302 -0.82 27.10 8.21
N ASP A 303 -0.69 26.03 9.00
CA ASP A 303 -0.37 26.12 10.44
C ASP A 303 1.12 26.32 10.72
N GLY A 304 1.98 26.16 9.70
CA GLY A 304 3.43 26.24 9.77
C GLY A 304 3.98 27.59 9.30
N THR A 305 5.29 27.81 9.49
CA THR A 305 6.01 29.00 8.99
C THR A 305 7.38 28.61 8.40
N GLY A 306 7.92 29.45 7.53
CA GLY A 306 9.26 29.28 6.96
C GLY A 306 9.41 28.09 6.03
N ASP A 307 10.60 27.49 6.00
CA ASP A 307 10.97 26.43 5.05
C ASP A 307 10.08 25.18 5.19
N ALA A 308 9.70 24.83 6.41
CA ALA A 308 8.83 23.67 6.65
C ALA A 308 7.42 23.84 6.02
N ALA A 309 6.86 25.06 6.04
CA ALA A 309 5.58 25.35 5.38
C ALA A 309 5.73 25.29 3.85
N ALA A 310 6.84 25.78 3.31
CA ALA A 310 7.15 25.71 1.88
C ALA A 310 7.31 24.26 1.39
N GLU A 311 8.01 23.42 2.16
CA GLU A 311 8.14 21.97 1.88
C GLU A 311 6.77 21.27 1.85
N LYS A 312 5.90 21.56 2.83
CA LYS A 312 4.55 21.02 2.88
C LYS A 312 3.68 21.49 1.71
N THR A 313 3.82 22.74 1.28
CA THR A 313 3.12 23.24 0.11
C THR A 313 3.57 22.51 -1.16
N ALA A 314 4.87 22.31 -1.33
CA ALA A 314 5.41 21.56 -2.47
C ALA A 314 4.95 20.09 -2.45
N GLU A 315 4.91 19.46 -1.28
CA GLU A 315 4.37 18.10 -1.09
C GLU A 315 2.89 18.02 -1.48
N ALA A 316 2.07 19.00 -1.06
CA ALA A 316 0.66 19.07 -1.43
C ALA A 316 0.45 19.18 -2.95
N GLN A 317 1.24 20.03 -3.63
CA GLN A 317 1.22 20.12 -5.08
C GLN A 317 1.65 18.82 -5.76
N ALA A 318 2.65 18.12 -5.23
CA ALA A 318 3.08 16.83 -5.76
C ALA A 318 1.98 15.77 -5.70
N TYR A 319 1.15 15.76 -4.66
CA TYR A 319 -0.03 14.90 -4.59
C TYR A 319 -1.07 15.24 -5.66
N LEU A 320 -1.27 16.53 -6.01
CA LEU A 320 -2.20 16.90 -7.08
C LEU A 320 -1.69 16.45 -8.44
N VAL A 321 -0.40 16.66 -8.74
CA VAL A 321 0.23 16.15 -9.98
C VAL A 321 0.09 14.62 -10.06
N LEU A 322 0.28 13.92 -8.93
CA LEU A 322 0.07 12.48 -8.87
C LEU A 322 -1.39 12.13 -9.19
N ALA A 323 -2.38 12.81 -8.60
CA ALA A 323 -3.80 12.55 -8.85
C ALA A 323 -4.15 12.73 -10.34
N GLU A 324 -3.66 13.77 -10.98
CA GLU A 324 -3.84 14.00 -12.43
C GLU A 324 -3.23 12.87 -13.26
N SER A 325 -2.03 12.42 -12.93
CA SER A 325 -1.35 11.33 -13.64
C SER A 325 -2.09 10.00 -13.50
N LEU A 326 -2.64 9.71 -12.32
CA LEU A 326 -3.40 8.50 -12.02
C LEU A 326 -4.74 8.43 -12.79
N LEU A 327 -5.34 9.58 -13.12
CA LEU A 327 -6.57 9.66 -13.92
C LEU A 327 -6.29 9.65 -15.44
N THR A 328 -5.06 9.42 -15.89
CA THR A 328 -4.73 9.32 -17.29
C THR A 328 -4.85 7.88 -17.76
N ASP A 329 -5.72 7.64 -18.76
CA ASP A 329 -5.93 6.33 -19.34
C ASP A 329 -4.63 5.79 -19.95
N LYS A 330 -4.40 4.49 -19.78
CA LYS A 330 -3.24 3.75 -20.32
C LYS A 330 -3.72 2.61 -21.19
N PRO A 331 -2.98 2.26 -22.25
CA PRO A 331 -3.29 1.07 -23.04
C PRO A 331 -3.30 -0.18 -22.18
N VAL A 332 -4.22 -1.10 -22.48
CA VAL A 332 -4.32 -2.39 -21.83
C VAL A 332 -3.53 -3.42 -22.62
N VAL A 333 -2.66 -4.17 -21.96
CA VAL A 333 -1.74 -5.09 -22.61
C VAL A 333 -1.48 -6.35 -21.78
N VAL A 334 -1.24 -7.48 -22.46
CA VAL A 334 -0.62 -8.68 -21.88
C VAL A 334 0.85 -8.73 -22.29
N LEU A 335 1.74 -8.72 -21.30
CA LEU A 335 3.12 -9.12 -21.49
C LEU A 335 3.26 -10.61 -21.11
N ALA A 336 3.68 -11.47 -22.05
CA ALA A 336 4.04 -12.85 -21.75
C ALA A 336 5.55 -13.00 -21.68
N VAL A 337 6.08 -13.49 -20.54
CA VAL A 337 7.50 -13.75 -20.31
C VAL A 337 7.74 -15.25 -20.31
N GLY A 338 8.31 -15.76 -21.40
CA GLY A 338 8.65 -17.17 -21.61
C GLY A 338 10.14 -17.46 -21.46
N GLY A 339 10.49 -18.75 -21.48
CA GLY A 339 11.87 -19.23 -21.42
C GLY A 339 12.01 -20.47 -20.53
N PHE A 340 13.06 -21.24 -20.71
CA PHE A 340 13.31 -22.44 -19.92
C PHE A 340 13.56 -22.14 -18.44
N SER A 341 13.46 -23.15 -17.59
CA SER A 341 13.76 -23.05 -16.17
C SER A 341 15.17 -22.46 -15.94
N GLY A 342 15.29 -21.53 -15.01
CA GLY A 342 16.55 -20.81 -14.74
C GLY A 342 16.80 -19.58 -15.64
N SER A 343 15.94 -19.27 -16.62
CA SER A 343 16.12 -18.10 -17.51
C SER A 343 15.85 -16.74 -16.87
N GLY A 344 15.33 -16.67 -15.63
CA GLY A 344 15.07 -15.40 -14.93
C GLY A 344 13.70 -14.76 -15.24
N LYS A 345 12.74 -15.51 -15.79
CA LYS A 345 11.40 -15.04 -16.13
C LYS A 345 10.72 -14.24 -15.01
N SER A 346 10.62 -14.86 -13.84
CA SER A 346 9.94 -14.22 -12.69
C SER A 346 10.66 -12.95 -12.24
N THR A 347 12.00 -12.91 -12.31
CA THR A 347 12.80 -11.73 -12.00
C THR A 347 12.50 -10.59 -12.97
N VAL A 348 12.45 -10.88 -14.28
CA VAL A 348 12.10 -9.90 -15.31
C VAL A 348 10.64 -9.48 -15.15
N ALA A 349 9.70 -10.42 -14.96
CA ALA A 349 8.28 -10.11 -14.74
C ALA A 349 8.07 -9.12 -13.58
N VAL A 350 8.73 -9.36 -12.44
CA VAL A 350 8.67 -8.45 -11.27
C VAL A 350 9.30 -7.10 -11.58
N ALA A 351 10.40 -7.06 -12.33
CA ALA A 351 11.10 -5.81 -12.64
C ALA A 351 10.33 -4.91 -13.62
N VAL A 352 9.53 -5.49 -14.52
CA VAL A 352 8.80 -4.74 -15.56
C VAL A 352 7.37 -4.40 -15.15
N ALA A 353 6.71 -5.24 -14.36
CA ALA A 353 5.30 -5.11 -14.02
C ALA A 353 4.90 -3.72 -13.45
N PRO A 354 5.71 -3.07 -12.60
CA PRO A 354 5.40 -1.73 -12.08
C PRO A 354 5.23 -0.67 -13.18
N TRP A 355 5.82 -0.88 -14.36
CA TRP A 355 5.92 0.09 -15.45
C TRP A 355 4.92 -0.17 -16.58
N ILE A 356 4.12 -1.23 -16.48
CA ILE A 356 3.18 -1.66 -17.52
C ILE A 356 1.76 -1.27 -17.11
N GLY A 357 1.10 -0.48 -17.95
CA GLY A 357 -0.27 -0.05 -17.78
C GLY A 357 -0.47 1.05 -16.75
N ALA A 358 -1.66 1.10 -16.16
CA ALA A 358 -2.01 2.05 -15.12
C ALA A 358 -1.43 1.66 -13.75
N ALA A 359 -1.24 2.64 -12.86
CA ALA A 359 -0.82 2.39 -11.47
C ALA A 359 -1.79 1.43 -10.75
N PRO A 360 -1.27 0.58 -9.87
CA PRO A 360 0.11 0.41 -9.43
C PRO A 360 0.91 -0.62 -10.25
N GLY A 361 0.68 -0.68 -11.57
CA GLY A 361 1.35 -1.57 -12.51
C GLY A 361 0.64 -2.92 -12.68
N ALA A 362 1.12 -3.75 -13.60
CA ALA A 362 0.44 -4.96 -14.06
C ALA A 362 0.27 -6.05 -12.98
N ARG A 363 -0.79 -6.85 -13.10
CA ARG A 363 -0.98 -8.09 -12.36
C ARG A 363 -0.03 -9.17 -12.89
N ILE A 364 0.80 -9.75 -12.04
CA ILE A 364 1.71 -10.85 -12.38
C ILE A 364 1.00 -12.19 -12.18
N LEU A 365 0.87 -12.98 -13.24
CA LEU A 365 0.27 -14.29 -13.24
C LEU A 365 1.37 -15.34 -13.42
N SER A 366 1.89 -15.87 -12.30
CA SER A 366 2.96 -16.86 -12.31
C SER A 366 2.40 -18.29 -12.32
N SER A 367 2.80 -19.08 -13.30
CA SER A 367 2.40 -20.50 -13.41
C SER A 367 2.79 -21.33 -12.19
N ASP A 368 3.93 -21.03 -11.54
CA ASP A 368 4.36 -21.73 -10.35
C ASP A 368 3.48 -21.37 -9.13
N ARG A 369 3.12 -20.10 -8.95
CA ARG A 369 2.19 -19.67 -7.89
C ARG A 369 0.77 -20.18 -8.11
N ILE A 370 0.28 -20.17 -9.35
CA ILE A 370 -1.03 -20.75 -9.72
C ILE A 370 -1.06 -22.24 -9.37
N ARG A 371 0.01 -22.99 -9.67
CA ARG A 371 0.13 -24.40 -9.34
C ARG A 371 0.07 -24.66 -7.84
N LYS A 372 0.81 -23.88 -7.03
CA LYS A 372 0.79 -23.99 -5.56
C LYS A 372 -0.63 -23.73 -5.01
N ARG A 373 -1.26 -22.65 -5.48
CA ARG A 373 -2.64 -22.30 -5.10
C ARG A 373 -3.65 -23.37 -5.51
N LEU A 374 -3.54 -23.93 -6.72
CA LEU A 374 -4.38 -25.02 -7.21
C LEU A 374 -4.31 -26.26 -6.30
N LEU A 375 -3.16 -26.49 -5.70
CA LEU A 375 -2.92 -27.64 -4.80
C LEU A 375 -3.10 -27.30 -3.30
N GLY A 376 -3.52 -26.06 -2.99
CA GLY A 376 -3.83 -25.65 -1.61
C GLY A 376 -2.61 -25.54 -0.69
N VAL A 377 -1.41 -25.25 -1.22
CA VAL A 377 -0.17 -25.14 -0.45
C VAL A 377 0.45 -23.75 -0.59
N ASP A 378 1.30 -23.39 0.37
CA ASP A 378 2.05 -22.13 0.33
C ASP A 378 3.00 -22.05 -0.88
N ALA A 379 3.24 -20.83 -1.35
CA ALA A 379 4.03 -20.56 -2.55
C ALA A 379 5.45 -21.16 -2.51
N LEU A 380 6.03 -21.32 -1.31
CA LEU A 380 7.38 -21.86 -1.13
C LEU A 380 7.41 -23.37 -0.81
N THR A 381 6.26 -24.00 -0.66
CA THR A 381 6.18 -25.47 -0.42
C THR A 381 6.63 -26.25 -1.64
N ARG A 382 7.60 -27.12 -1.51
CA ARG A 382 8.02 -28.00 -2.61
C ARG A 382 6.94 -29.02 -2.96
N LEU A 383 6.68 -29.18 -4.26
CA LEU A 383 5.65 -30.08 -4.77
C LEU A 383 6.25 -31.42 -5.26
N PRO A 384 5.49 -32.54 -5.14
CA PRO A 384 5.89 -33.82 -5.71
C PRO A 384 5.82 -33.80 -7.25
N ALA A 385 6.51 -34.74 -7.91
CA ALA A 385 6.54 -34.85 -9.37
C ALA A 385 5.13 -34.97 -10.00
N SER A 386 4.17 -35.59 -9.32
CA SER A 386 2.78 -35.71 -9.78
C SER A 386 2.09 -34.36 -10.01
N ALA A 387 2.50 -33.32 -9.28
CA ALA A 387 2.01 -31.94 -9.47
C ALA A 387 2.39 -31.34 -10.83
N TYR A 388 3.33 -31.93 -11.54
CA TYR A 388 3.81 -31.52 -12.87
C TYR A 388 3.31 -32.43 -13.99
N ALA A 389 2.39 -33.34 -13.69
CA ALA A 389 1.74 -34.19 -14.69
C ALA A 389 1.07 -33.34 -15.80
N PRO A 390 1.03 -33.83 -17.06
CA PRO A 390 0.49 -33.06 -18.19
C PRO A 390 -0.92 -32.52 -17.96
N ALA A 391 -1.79 -33.26 -17.26
CA ALA A 391 -3.15 -32.81 -16.95
C ALA A 391 -3.16 -31.62 -16.00
N VAL A 392 -2.34 -31.65 -14.93
CA VAL A 392 -2.20 -30.54 -13.98
C VAL A 392 -1.61 -29.31 -14.67
N SER A 393 -0.57 -29.50 -15.50
CA SER A 393 0.05 -28.42 -16.26
C SER A 393 -0.95 -27.75 -17.20
N ARG A 394 -1.76 -28.52 -17.96
CA ARG A 394 -2.86 -27.95 -18.78
C ARG A 394 -3.80 -27.10 -17.94
N ARG A 395 -4.20 -27.60 -16.77
CA ARG A 395 -5.11 -26.84 -15.86
C ARG A 395 -4.47 -25.54 -15.37
N VAL A 396 -3.20 -25.53 -15.05
CA VAL A 396 -2.46 -24.30 -14.66
C VAL A 396 -2.50 -23.26 -15.79
N TYR A 397 -2.25 -23.65 -17.05
CA TYR A 397 -2.32 -22.72 -18.17
C TYR A 397 -3.75 -22.27 -18.48
N GLU A 398 -4.78 -23.12 -18.28
CA GLU A 398 -6.18 -22.71 -18.37
C GLU A 398 -6.50 -21.61 -17.36
N ILE A 399 -6.10 -21.81 -16.08
CA ILE A 399 -6.29 -20.82 -15.02
C ILE A 399 -5.53 -19.53 -15.36
N LEU A 400 -4.27 -19.63 -15.81
CA LEU A 400 -3.46 -18.47 -16.18
C LEU A 400 -4.14 -17.63 -17.27
N ARG A 401 -4.68 -18.26 -18.32
CA ARG A 401 -5.43 -17.57 -19.38
C ARG A 401 -6.73 -16.97 -18.88
N SER A 402 -7.49 -17.71 -18.07
CA SER A 402 -8.73 -17.21 -17.47
C SER A 402 -8.49 -16.00 -16.55
N GLU A 403 -7.45 -16.03 -15.73
CA GLU A 403 -7.09 -14.88 -14.89
C GLU A 403 -6.59 -13.70 -15.72
N ALA A 404 -5.82 -13.94 -16.80
CA ALA A 404 -5.43 -12.87 -17.71
C ALA A 404 -6.65 -12.21 -18.35
N ALA A 405 -7.63 -13.00 -18.83
CA ALA A 405 -8.86 -12.47 -19.37
C ALA A 405 -9.67 -11.64 -18.35
N ARG A 406 -9.76 -12.10 -17.09
CA ARG A 406 -10.41 -11.32 -16.01
C ARG A 406 -9.72 -9.98 -15.75
N VAL A 407 -8.39 -9.96 -15.76
CA VAL A 407 -7.60 -8.74 -15.57
C VAL A 407 -7.84 -7.73 -16.69
N LEU A 408 -7.78 -8.20 -17.95
CA LEU A 408 -8.00 -7.33 -19.12
C LEU A 408 -9.44 -6.82 -19.21
N ALA A 409 -10.42 -7.63 -18.81
CA ALA A 409 -11.85 -7.26 -18.84
C ALA A 409 -12.19 -6.09 -17.90
N VAL A 410 -11.30 -5.73 -16.99
CA VAL A 410 -11.43 -4.57 -16.07
C VAL A 410 -10.43 -3.46 -16.40
N ASP A 411 -10.00 -3.36 -17.65
CA ASP A 411 -9.08 -2.35 -18.16
C ASP A 411 -7.73 -2.31 -17.42
N HIS A 412 -7.21 -3.50 -17.00
CA HIS A 412 -5.93 -3.59 -16.31
C HIS A 412 -4.96 -4.51 -17.05
N CYS A 413 -3.65 -4.26 -16.90
CA CYS A 413 -2.61 -5.03 -17.59
C CYS A 413 -2.19 -6.29 -16.83
N ALA A 414 -1.77 -7.32 -17.57
CA ALA A 414 -1.26 -8.57 -17.02
C ALA A 414 0.16 -8.89 -17.51
N VAL A 415 0.99 -9.46 -16.62
CA VAL A 415 2.27 -10.09 -16.96
C VAL A 415 2.14 -11.59 -16.70
N ALA A 416 2.14 -12.39 -17.77
CA ALA A 416 2.09 -13.84 -17.69
C ALA A 416 3.51 -14.43 -17.59
N ASP A 417 3.85 -15.00 -16.44
CA ASP A 417 5.15 -15.64 -16.14
C ASP A 417 5.01 -17.16 -16.16
N ALA A 418 5.43 -17.78 -17.26
CA ALA A 418 5.38 -19.23 -17.43
C ALA A 418 6.48 -19.71 -18.39
N VAL A 419 6.67 -21.02 -18.50
CA VAL A 419 7.70 -21.59 -19.39
C VAL A 419 7.37 -21.31 -20.85
N PHE A 420 6.12 -21.50 -21.28
CA PHE A 420 5.65 -21.29 -22.66
C PHE A 420 6.47 -22.06 -23.72
N ASP A 421 6.99 -23.23 -23.38
CA ASP A 421 7.80 -24.03 -24.30
C ASP A 421 6.95 -24.69 -25.42
N ARG A 422 5.63 -24.74 -25.29
CA ARG A 422 4.75 -25.33 -26.30
C ARG A 422 4.06 -24.23 -27.12
N PRO A 423 4.00 -24.37 -28.48
CA PRO A 423 3.28 -23.42 -29.33
C PRO A 423 1.86 -23.15 -28.89
N ALA A 424 1.08 -24.18 -28.55
CA ALA A 424 -0.32 -24.04 -28.13
C ALA A 424 -0.49 -23.20 -26.85
N GLU A 425 0.49 -23.16 -25.95
CA GLU A 425 0.45 -22.33 -24.74
C GLU A 425 0.68 -20.85 -25.09
N ARG A 426 1.57 -20.56 -26.05
CA ARG A 426 1.81 -19.21 -26.58
C ARG A 426 0.61 -18.70 -27.35
N GLU A 427 0.09 -19.48 -28.30
CA GLU A 427 -1.13 -19.16 -29.05
C GLU A 427 -2.31 -18.90 -28.13
N GLY A 428 -2.43 -19.69 -27.03
CA GLY A 428 -3.50 -19.55 -26.06
C GLY A 428 -3.44 -18.24 -25.28
N ILE A 429 -2.28 -17.73 -24.91
CA ILE A 429 -2.17 -16.43 -24.21
C ILE A 429 -2.28 -15.25 -25.19
N GLU A 430 -1.80 -15.40 -26.44
CA GLU A 430 -2.02 -14.43 -27.51
C GLU A 430 -3.52 -14.28 -27.86
N ALA A 431 -4.25 -15.40 -27.88
CA ALA A 431 -5.68 -15.40 -28.14
C ALA A 431 -6.44 -14.59 -27.06
N VAL A 432 -6.05 -14.67 -25.78
CA VAL A 432 -6.68 -13.89 -24.71
C VAL A 432 -6.61 -12.37 -24.99
N ALA A 433 -5.48 -11.88 -25.43
CA ALA A 433 -5.33 -10.45 -25.77
C ALA A 433 -6.18 -10.09 -27.01
N ARG A 434 -6.15 -10.93 -28.04
CA ARG A 434 -6.89 -10.72 -29.28
C ARG A 434 -8.41 -10.71 -29.08
N ASP A 435 -8.93 -11.63 -28.23
CA ASP A 435 -10.37 -11.78 -28.00
C ASP A 435 -10.97 -10.58 -27.26
N ILE A 436 -10.15 -9.78 -26.58
CA ILE A 436 -10.53 -8.58 -25.81
C ILE A 436 -10.05 -7.28 -26.50
N ASP A 437 -9.43 -7.38 -27.67
CA ASP A 437 -8.82 -6.23 -28.39
C ASP A 437 -7.75 -5.49 -27.56
N ALA A 438 -6.99 -6.23 -26.76
CA ALA A 438 -5.88 -5.71 -25.97
C ALA A 438 -4.53 -5.88 -26.69
N GLY A 439 -3.55 -5.07 -26.34
CA GLY A 439 -2.19 -5.23 -26.83
C GLY A 439 -1.55 -6.54 -26.34
N PHE A 440 -0.64 -7.09 -27.13
CA PHE A 440 0.14 -8.29 -26.77
C PHE A 440 1.63 -8.07 -27.01
N LEU A 441 2.47 -8.42 -26.04
CA LEU A 441 3.92 -8.47 -26.16
C LEU A 441 4.44 -9.81 -25.64
N GLY A 442 5.06 -10.61 -26.51
CA GLY A 442 5.71 -11.86 -26.15
C GLY A 442 7.23 -11.71 -26.06
N VAL A 443 7.83 -12.08 -24.94
CA VAL A 443 9.28 -12.07 -24.70
C VAL A 443 9.75 -13.45 -24.30
N TRP A 444 10.81 -13.94 -24.95
CA TRP A 444 11.45 -15.21 -24.66
C TRP A 444 12.87 -14.98 -24.14
N LEU A 445 13.13 -15.42 -22.90
CA LEU A 445 14.44 -15.28 -22.26
C LEU A 445 15.34 -16.48 -22.53
N GLU A 446 16.53 -16.20 -23.01
CA GLU A 446 17.56 -17.20 -23.38
C GLU A 446 18.83 -17.00 -22.56
N ALA A 447 19.49 -18.11 -22.22
CA ALA A 447 20.85 -18.14 -21.70
C ALA A 447 21.47 -19.50 -22.02
N PRO A 448 22.81 -19.62 -22.00
CA PRO A 448 23.48 -20.91 -22.13
C PRO A 448 23.01 -21.94 -21.11
N ALA A 449 22.84 -23.19 -21.48
CA ALA A 449 22.31 -24.25 -20.59
C ALA A 449 23.10 -24.37 -19.28
N ALA A 450 24.40 -24.15 -19.29
CA ALA A 450 25.25 -24.15 -18.09
C ALA A 450 24.86 -23.00 -17.13
N THR A 451 24.55 -21.81 -17.66
CA THR A 451 24.09 -20.66 -16.86
C THR A 451 22.72 -20.96 -16.23
N LEU A 452 21.79 -21.53 -17.00
CA LEU A 452 20.45 -21.91 -16.50
C LEU A 452 20.56 -22.94 -15.37
N ALA A 453 21.39 -23.97 -15.52
CA ALA A 453 21.62 -24.98 -14.49
C ALA A 453 22.23 -24.39 -13.23
N SER A 454 23.27 -23.57 -13.34
CA SER A 454 23.89 -22.89 -12.19
C SER A 454 22.92 -22.00 -11.42
N ARG A 455 22.01 -21.29 -12.13
CA ARG A 455 20.97 -20.46 -11.49
C ARG A 455 19.94 -21.30 -10.74
N ILE A 456 19.56 -22.47 -11.26
CA ILE A 456 18.64 -23.40 -10.60
C ILE A 456 19.26 -23.92 -9.30
N GLU A 457 20.53 -24.30 -9.31
CA GLU A 457 21.23 -24.84 -8.14
C GLU A 457 21.40 -23.81 -7.01
N LYS A 458 21.58 -22.54 -7.35
CA LYS A 458 21.77 -21.44 -6.38
C LYS A 458 20.46 -20.88 -5.81
N ARG A 459 19.31 -21.38 -6.24
CA ARG A 459 18.01 -20.84 -5.88
C ARG A 459 17.66 -21.10 -4.42
N VAL A 460 17.24 -20.05 -3.70
CA VAL A 460 16.75 -20.12 -2.32
C VAL A 460 15.46 -19.28 -2.22
N GLY A 461 14.43 -19.82 -1.57
CA GLY A 461 13.20 -19.10 -1.31
C GLY A 461 12.37 -18.73 -2.56
N ASP A 462 12.42 -19.59 -3.61
CA ASP A 462 11.75 -19.37 -4.89
C ASP A 462 10.53 -20.31 -5.02
N PRO A 463 9.39 -19.85 -5.55
CA PRO A 463 8.21 -20.68 -5.81
C PRO A 463 8.42 -21.80 -6.81
N SER A 464 9.43 -21.70 -7.68
CA SER A 464 9.73 -22.72 -8.70
C SER A 464 10.45 -23.94 -8.12
N ASP A 465 9.92 -25.13 -8.42
CA ASP A 465 10.50 -26.42 -8.01
C ASP A 465 11.40 -27.03 -9.10
N ALA A 466 11.71 -26.31 -10.19
CA ALA A 466 12.47 -26.83 -11.31
C ALA A 466 13.87 -27.29 -10.88
N THR A 467 14.25 -28.48 -11.33
CA THR A 467 15.57 -29.09 -11.12
C THR A 467 16.39 -29.10 -12.41
N ALA A 468 17.68 -29.41 -12.31
CA ALA A 468 18.54 -29.60 -13.50
C ALA A 468 17.99 -30.69 -14.44
N ALA A 469 17.34 -31.72 -13.91
CA ALA A 469 16.70 -32.77 -14.71
C ALA A 469 15.52 -32.23 -15.53
N VAL A 470 14.71 -31.36 -14.95
CA VAL A 470 13.60 -30.68 -15.64
C VAL A 470 14.14 -29.79 -16.75
N LEU A 471 15.17 -28.98 -16.46
CA LEU A 471 15.83 -28.17 -17.49
C LEU A 471 16.36 -29.00 -18.66
N LYS A 472 17.05 -30.13 -18.38
CA LYS A 472 17.57 -31.02 -19.41
C LYS A 472 16.46 -31.54 -20.33
N ALA A 473 15.31 -31.93 -19.74
CA ALA A 473 14.14 -32.37 -20.52
C ALA A 473 13.56 -31.23 -21.37
N GLN A 474 13.43 -30.01 -20.83
CA GLN A 474 12.94 -28.82 -21.55
C GLN A 474 13.85 -28.50 -22.76
N VAL A 475 15.17 -28.48 -22.57
CA VAL A 475 16.14 -28.21 -23.63
C VAL A 475 16.08 -29.29 -24.71
N ALA A 476 15.97 -30.58 -24.34
CA ALA A 476 15.88 -31.68 -25.29
C ALA A 476 14.59 -31.63 -26.13
N ASN A 477 13.46 -31.22 -25.54
CA ASN A 477 12.19 -31.09 -26.25
C ASN A 477 12.15 -29.82 -27.12
N GLY A 478 12.95 -28.81 -26.81
CA GLY A 478 12.92 -27.53 -27.49
C GLY A 478 11.62 -26.73 -27.25
N CYS A 479 11.48 -25.59 -27.92
CA CYS A 479 10.32 -24.74 -27.85
C CYS A 479 9.53 -24.62 -29.17
N GLY A 480 9.99 -25.28 -30.24
CA GLY A 480 9.37 -25.15 -31.57
C GLY A 480 9.61 -23.76 -32.20
N ALA A 481 8.81 -23.41 -33.20
CA ALA A 481 8.89 -22.09 -33.82
C ALA A 481 8.49 -21.00 -32.80
N LEU A 482 9.25 -19.91 -32.76
CA LEU A 482 9.10 -18.83 -31.80
C LEU A 482 9.02 -17.48 -32.51
N ALA A 483 7.86 -16.85 -32.45
CA ALA A 483 7.61 -15.52 -32.99
C ALA A 483 7.87 -14.38 -31.98
N TRP A 484 8.07 -14.71 -30.72
CA TRP A 484 8.28 -13.74 -29.64
C TRP A 484 9.69 -13.12 -29.70
N HIS A 485 9.84 -11.94 -29.12
CA HIS A 485 11.14 -11.27 -29.00
C HIS A 485 12.10 -12.09 -28.13
N ARG A 486 13.25 -12.42 -28.66
CA ARG A 486 14.29 -13.17 -27.93
C ARG A 486 15.26 -12.23 -27.26
N LEU A 487 15.44 -12.39 -25.93
CA LEU A 487 16.35 -11.58 -25.13
C LEU A 487 17.36 -12.46 -24.39
N GLN A 488 18.62 -12.04 -24.40
CA GLN A 488 19.67 -12.70 -23.63
C GLN A 488 19.51 -12.33 -22.14
N SER A 489 19.24 -13.35 -21.31
CA SER A 489 18.93 -13.15 -19.88
C SER A 489 20.14 -13.07 -18.95
N ASP A 490 21.36 -13.07 -19.50
CA ASP A 490 22.62 -12.82 -18.79
C ASP A 490 23.00 -11.34 -18.72
N LEU A 491 22.24 -10.47 -19.39
CA LEU A 491 22.34 -9.02 -19.26
C LEU A 491 21.91 -8.54 -17.85
N PRO A 492 22.42 -7.38 -17.38
CA PRO A 492 21.95 -6.73 -16.17
C PRO A 492 20.43 -6.49 -16.18
N LEU A 493 19.78 -6.60 -15.01
CA LEU A 493 18.32 -6.56 -14.91
C LEU A 493 17.72 -5.22 -15.36
N ASP A 494 18.40 -4.11 -15.10
CA ASP A 494 18.03 -2.77 -15.55
C ASP A 494 18.04 -2.64 -17.08
N ILE A 495 19.02 -3.26 -17.74
CA ILE A 495 19.09 -3.34 -19.22
C ILE A 495 17.94 -4.18 -19.76
N LEU A 496 17.70 -5.38 -19.17
CA LEU A 496 16.57 -6.23 -19.57
C LEU A 496 15.24 -5.50 -19.40
N ARG A 497 15.04 -4.83 -18.26
CA ARG A 497 13.84 -4.04 -18.01
C ARG A 497 13.65 -2.95 -19.08
N SER A 498 14.66 -2.12 -19.31
CA SER A 498 14.58 -1.04 -20.30
C SER A 498 14.38 -1.57 -21.71
N THR A 499 15.01 -2.70 -22.06
CA THR A 499 14.81 -3.35 -23.36
C THR A 499 13.37 -3.81 -23.53
N VAL A 500 12.80 -4.55 -22.56
CA VAL A 500 11.40 -5.01 -22.63
C VAL A 500 10.44 -3.83 -22.77
N LEU A 501 10.63 -2.77 -21.99
CA LEU A 501 9.78 -1.58 -22.03
C LEU A 501 9.90 -0.75 -23.32
N SER A 502 10.96 -0.97 -24.10
CA SER A 502 11.17 -0.29 -25.40
C SER A 502 10.70 -1.10 -26.62
N LEU A 503 10.36 -2.40 -26.44
CA LEU A 503 10.05 -3.31 -27.57
C LEU A 503 8.75 -2.96 -28.29
N ASP A 504 7.82 -2.32 -27.64
CA ASP A 504 6.55 -1.92 -28.24
C ASP A 504 6.16 -0.50 -27.80
N GLY A 505 6.04 0.43 -28.74
CA GLY A 505 5.52 1.76 -28.50
C GLY A 505 4.05 1.79 -28.06
N SER A 506 3.32 0.65 -28.15
CA SER A 506 1.95 0.46 -27.67
C SER A 506 1.88 0.01 -26.21
N VAL A 507 2.96 -0.52 -25.62
CA VAL A 507 3.03 -0.75 -24.18
C VAL A 507 3.08 0.62 -23.51
N GLY A 508 1.95 1.05 -22.96
CA GLY A 508 1.81 2.34 -22.29
C GLY A 508 2.75 2.42 -21.08
N VAL A 509 4.03 2.63 -21.35
CA VAL A 509 5.04 2.87 -20.31
C VAL A 509 4.57 4.08 -19.52
N THR A 510 4.29 3.91 -18.24
CA THR A 510 4.13 5.04 -17.32
C THR A 510 5.44 5.82 -17.44
N GLY A 511 5.37 7.03 -18.07
CA GLY A 511 6.56 7.83 -18.33
C GLY A 511 7.41 7.87 -17.06
N GLN A 512 8.73 7.72 -17.22
CA GLN A 512 9.62 7.99 -16.09
C GLN A 512 9.20 9.34 -15.53
N PRO A 513 8.87 9.47 -14.23
CA PRO A 513 8.73 10.78 -13.63
C PRO A 513 10.05 11.49 -13.95
N THR A 514 9.94 12.67 -14.59
CA THR A 514 11.10 13.56 -14.79
C THR A 514 11.79 13.62 -13.45
N ALA A 515 13.03 13.15 -13.39
CA ALA A 515 13.80 13.00 -12.18
C ALA A 515 13.63 14.26 -11.33
N ARG A 516 12.97 14.14 -10.18
CA ARG A 516 13.01 15.19 -9.16
C ARG A 516 14.48 15.40 -8.83
N PRO A 517 14.93 16.65 -8.69
CA PRO A 517 16.27 16.90 -8.17
C PRO A 517 16.40 16.12 -6.83
N PRO A 518 17.54 15.48 -6.58
CA PRO A 518 17.73 14.68 -5.39
C PRO A 518 17.39 15.54 -4.17
N GLN A 519 16.49 15.05 -3.32
CA GLN A 519 16.18 15.69 -2.04
C GLN A 519 17.49 15.82 -1.27
N ALA A 520 17.86 17.06 -0.93
CA ALA A 520 19.07 17.35 -0.19
C ALA A 520 18.99 16.62 1.17
N VAL A 521 19.84 15.61 1.36
CA VAL A 521 20.05 14.96 2.65
C VAL A 521 20.54 16.04 3.62
N PRO A 522 19.85 16.29 4.76
CA PRO A 522 20.34 17.23 5.75
C PRO A 522 21.72 16.75 6.23
N ARG A 523 22.75 17.51 5.96
CA ARG A 523 24.09 17.23 6.51
C ARG A 523 24.01 17.29 8.03
N SER A 524 24.19 16.15 8.70
CA SER A 524 24.40 16.07 10.15
C SER A 524 25.51 17.04 10.53
N GLY A 525 25.16 18.03 11.36
CA GLY A 525 26.08 19.07 11.80
C GLY A 525 27.29 18.45 12.51
N GLN A 526 28.46 18.60 11.92
CA GLN A 526 29.74 18.39 12.61
C GLN A 526 29.86 19.43 13.70
N GLY A 527 29.84 18.98 14.94
CA GLY A 527 30.15 19.78 16.13
C GLY A 527 31.53 20.43 16.00
N ARG A 528 31.56 21.76 15.87
CA ARG A 528 32.77 22.55 16.07
C ARG A 528 33.02 22.68 17.56
N SER A 529 34.00 21.94 18.07
CA SER A 529 34.65 22.20 19.34
C SER A 529 35.33 23.57 19.28
N ARG A 530 34.83 24.55 20.01
CA ARG A 530 35.60 25.79 20.30
C ARG A 530 36.54 25.53 21.45
N GLY A 531 37.83 25.47 21.13
CA GLY A 531 38.93 25.50 22.09
C GLY A 531 38.92 26.79 22.87
N ALA A 532 39.06 26.66 24.17
CA ALA A 532 39.36 27.74 25.09
C ALA A 532 40.73 28.35 24.76
N ARG A 533 40.79 29.67 24.58
CA ARG A 533 42.03 30.46 24.75
C ARG A 533 41.83 31.41 25.91
N THR A 534 42.58 31.15 26.96
CA THR A 534 42.94 32.06 28.03
C THR A 534 43.77 33.22 27.49
N GLY A 535 43.51 34.44 27.91
CA GLY A 535 44.30 35.61 27.59
C GLY A 535 43.90 36.82 28.44
N VAL A 536 44.61 37.00 29.50
CA VAL A 536 44.87 38.13 30.38
C VAL A 536 44.75 39.51 29.67
N ARG A 537 43.91 40.39 30.14
CA ARG A 537 44.09 41.69 30.82
C ARG A 537 42.75 42.35 31.10
#